data_27f9846485bd1c981e528f09c29e9553
#
_entry.id   27f9846485bd1c981e528f09c29e9553
#
_cell.length_a   1.000
_cell.length_b   1.000
_cell.length_c   1.000
_cell.angle_alpha   90.00
_cell.angle_beta   90.00
_cell.angle_gamma   90.00
#
_symmetry.space_group_name_H-M   'P 1'
#
loop_
_entity.id
_entity.type
_entity.pdbx_description
1 polymer ?
#
loop_
_entity_poly.entity_id
_entity_poly.type
_entity_poly.pdbx_seq_one_letter_code
_entity_poly.pdbx_strand_id
1 'polypeptide(L)'
;NCYTGNEWNSTVCSSNKACAEQCALDGADYSKTYGATVSGNSLKLNFITKGEYATNIGSRFYLMQDDTNYQMFKLAPDMEFTFDVDLSKLPCGLNGALYFVSMDQDGGMKKYSGNKAGAKYGTGYCDAQCPRDLKFINGEQGNVEGWTASSNDPNAGVGQFGSCCAEMDIW
;
A
#
# COMPACT_ATOMS: atom_id res chain seq x y z
N ASN A 1 -19.07 0.92 5.86
CA ASN A 1 -17.74 1.16 5.30
C ASN A 1 -17.30 2.59 5.60
N CYS A 2 -16.04 2.77 5.93
CA CYS A 2 -15.45 4.08 6.19
C CYS A 2 -15.10 4.84 4.91
N TYR A 3 -14.82 4.13 3.85
CA TYR A 3 -14.49 4.63 2.53
C TYR A 3 -15.21 3.79 1.48
N THR A 4 -15.85 4.43 0.52
CA THR A 4 -16.60 3.74 -0.54
C THR A 4 -16.48 4.51 -1.83
N GLY A 5 -16.12 3.81 -2.89
CA GLY A 5 -15.73 4.47 -4.12
C GLY A 5 -14.48 5.31 -3.88
N ASN A 6 -14.58 6.61 -4.07
CA ASN A 6 -13.47 7.55 -3.81
C ASN A 6 -13.78 8.60 -2.75
N GLU A 7 -14.73 8.32 -1.87
CA GLU A 7 -15.18 9.25 -0.83
C GLU A 7 -15.16 8.63 0.58
N TRP A 8 -14.88 9.46 1.56
CA TRP A 8 -14.98 9.12 2.97
C TRP A 8 -16.42 9.25 3.48
N ASN A 9 -16.81 8.32 4.34
CA ASN A 9 -18.07 8.43 5.06
C ASN A 9 -17.95 9.46 6.19
N SER A 10 -18.46 10.67 5.97
CA SER A 10 -18.34 11.78 6.92
C SER A 10 -19.00 11.54 8.29
N THR A 11 -19.96 10.61 8.37
CA THR A 11 -20.58 10.24 9.65
C THR A 11 -19.61 9.46 10.55
N VAL A 12 -18.80 8.59 9.96
CA VAL A 12 -17.79 7.77 10.68
C VAL A 12 -16.45 8.49 10.73
N CYS A 13 -16.04 9.06 9.62
CA CYS A 13 -14.77 9.74 9.42
C CYS A 13 -14.95 11.27 9.47
N SER A 14 -15.36 11.80 10.60
CA SER A 14 -15.56 13.25 10.79
C SER A 14 -14.24 14.06 10.92
N SER A 15 -13.14 13.39 11.21
CA SER A 15 -11.78 13.93 11.23
C SER A 15 -10.77 12.81 10.97
N ASN A 16 -9.51 13.17 10.71
CA ASN A 16 -8.43 12.20 10.52
C ASN A 16 -8.28 11.25 11.71
N LYS A 17 -8.36 11.79 12.93
CA LYS A 17 -8.25 11.01 14.17
C LYS A 17 -9.47 10.12 14.39
N ALA A 18 -10.68 10.67 14.27
CA ALA A 18 -11.93 9.92 14.44
C ALA A 18 -12.00 8.75 13.45
N CYS A 19 -11.56 8.95 12.20
CA CYS A 19 -11.54 7.91 11.20
C CYS A 19 -10.63 6.73 11.61
N ALA A 20 -9.42 7.01 12.08
CA ALA A 20 -8.49 5.98 12.52
C ALA A 20 -8.97 5.22 13.79
N GLU A 21 -9.69 5.91 14.68
CA GLU A 21 -10.27 5.30 15.88
C GLU A 21 -11.47 4.39 15.58
N GLN A 22 -12.30 4.75 14.60
CA GLN A 22 -13.56 4.08 14.29
C GLN A 22 -13.48 3.08 13.14
N CYS A 23 -12.40 3.12 12.36
CA CYS A 23 -12.21 2.24 11.20
C CYS A 23 -11.17 1.16 11.49
N ALA A 24 -11.33 0.04 10.81
CA ALA A 24 -10.36 -1.04 10.79
C ALA A 24 -10.04 -1.40 9.33
N LEU A 25 -8.84 -1.93 9.10
CA LEU A 25 -8.45 -2.49 7.82
C LEU A 25 -8.90 -3.95 7.76
N ASP A 26 -9.63 -4.29 6.72
CA ASP A 26 -9.99 -5.66 6.43
C ASP A 26 -8.84 -6.37 5.71
N GLY A 27 -8.73 -7.67 5.93
CA GLY A 27 -7.89 -8.53 5.11
C GLY A 27 -8.44 -8.68 3.69
N ALA A 28 -7.60 -9.13 2.76
CA ALA A 28 -7.99 -9.35 1.37
C ALA A 28 -7.55 -10.73 0.89
N ASP A 29 -8.32 -11.31 -0.03
CA ASP A 29 -7.87 -12.43 -0.85
C ASP A 29 -6.98 -11.88 -1.96
N TYR A 30 -5.67 -11.98 -1.78
CA TYR A 30 -4.70 -11.40 -2.71
C TYR A 30 -4.80 -11.98 -4.13
N SER A 31 -5.14 -13.23 -4.24
CA SER A 31 -5.29 -13.90 -5.51
C SER A 31 -6.54 -13.43 -6.26
N LYS A 32 -7.70 -13.45 -5.60
CA LYS A 32 -8.97 -13.08 -6.23
C LYS A 32 -9.13 -11.59 -6.43
N THR A 33 -8.70 -10.78 -5.45
CA THR A 33 -8.90 -9.33 -5.48
C THR A 33 -7.84 -8.63 -6.31
N TYR A 34 -6.56 -9.01 -6.12
CA TYR A 34 -5.42 -8.29 -6.71
C TYR A 34 -4.66 -9.09 -7.77
N GLY A 35 -5.03 -10.36 -8.00
CA GLY A 35 -4.36 -11.20 -8.97
C GLY A 35 -2.91 -11.54 -8.64
N ALA A 36 -2.58 -11.50 -7.34
CA ALA A 36 -1.26 -11.88 -6.86
C ALA A 36 -1.19 -13.39 -6.64
N THR A 37 -0.20 -14.04 -7.22
CA THR A 37 0.03 -15.48 -7.08
C THR A 37 1.49 -15.78 -6.85
N VAL A 38 1.77 -16.81 -6.04
CA VAL A 38 3.13 -17.27 -5.74
C VAL A 38 3.29 -18.69 -6.27
N SER A 39 4.43 -18.96 -6.90
CA SER A 39 4.80 -20.31 -7.37
C SER A 39 6.31 -20.48 -7.19
N GLY A 40 6.72 -21.39 -6.30
CA GLY A 40 8.13 -21.55 -5.94
C GLY A 40 8.72 -20.24 -5.42
N ASN A 41 9.75 -19.75 -6.08
CA ASN A 41 10.42 -18.47 -5.77
C ASN A 41 9.92 -17.28 -6.62
N SER A 42 8.80 -17.44 -7.32
CA SER A 42 8.25 -16.43 -8.22
C SER A 42 7.00 -15.78 -7.61
N LEU A 43 6.90 -14.47 -7.69
CA LEU A 43 5.70 -13.66 -7.43
C LEU A 43 5.18 -13.13 -8.76
N LYS A 44 3.92 -13.39 -9.06
CA LYS A 44 3.23 -12.82 -10.22
C LYS A 44 2.15 -11.87 -9.75
N LEU A 45 2.14 -10.67 -10.31
CA LEU A 45 1.11 -9.65 -10.11
C LEU A 45 0.39 -9.40 -11.45
N ASN A 46 -0.92 -9.59 -11.47
CA ASN A 46 -1.71 -9.19 -12.64
C ASN A 46 -1.94 -7.68 -12.61
N PHE A 47 -1.77 -7.02 -13.75
CA PHE A 47 -2.07 -5.60 -13.85
C PHE A 47 -3.58 -5.32 -13.78
N ILE A 48 -4.40 -6.17 -14.40
CA ILE A 48 -5.86 -6.10 -14.35
C ILE A 48 -6.40 -7.39 -13.74
N THR A 49 -7.23 -7.26 -12.70
CA THR A 49 -7.90 -8.39 -12.06
C THR A 49 -9.40 -8.11 -11.99
N LYS A 50 -10.19 -8.91 -12.68
CA LYS A 50 -11.66 -8.81 -12.65
C LYS A 50 -12.19 -9.59 -11.46
N GLY A 51 -12.71 -8.87 -10.47
CA GLY A 51 -13.43 -9.44 -9.34
C GLY A 51 -14.95 -9.53 -9.59
N GLU A 52 -15.66 -10.04 -8.61
CA GLU A 52 -17.12 -10.17 -8.67
C GLU A 52 -17.84 -8.81 -8.69
N TYR A 53 -17.33 -7.84 -7.93
CA TYR A 53 -17.97 -6.53 -7.74
C TYR A 53 -17.23 -5.38 -8.41
N ALA A 54 -15.95 -5.54 -8.69
CA ALA A 54 -15.12 -4.48 -9.25
C ALA A 54 -13.95 -5.06 -10.06
N THR A 55 -13.36 -4.23 -10.92
CA THR A 55 -12.10 -4.51 -11.59
C THR A 55 -10.99 -3.77 -10.85
N ASN A 56 -9.99 -4.50 -10.37
CA ASN A 56 -8.80 -3.92 -9.78
C ASN A 56 -7.75 -3.68 -10.86
N ILE A 57 -7.12 -2.51 -10.84
CA ILE A 57 -6.04 -2.13 -11.75
C ILE A 57 -4.79 -1.80 -10.92
N GLY A 58 -3.70 -2.52 -11.17
CA GLY A 58 -2.47 -2.40 -10.42
C GLY A 58 -2.54 -2.99 -9.01
N SER A 59 -1.39 -3.09 -8.40
CA SER A 59 -1.25 -3.49 -6.99
C SER A 59 0.16 -3.18 -6.51
N ARG A 60 0.32 -3.01 -5.21
CA ARG A 60 1.61 -2.90 -4.54
C ARG A 60 1.66 -3.91 -3.41
N PHE A 61 2.71 -4.71 -3.39
CA PHE A 61 2.94 -5.72 -2.37
C PHE A 61 4.24 -5.47 -1.65
N TYR A 62 4.29 -5.84 -0.39
CA TYR A 62 5.47 -5.78 0.45
C TYR A 62 5.88 -7.18 0.85
N LEU A 63 7.18 -7.46 0.83
CA LEU A 63 7.68 -8.74 1.27
C LEU A 63 7.64 -8.81 2.80
N MET A 64 7.06 -9.91 3.32
CA MET A 64 6.95 -10.14 4.75
C MET A 64 8.04 -11.11 5.21
N GLN A 65 8.60 -10.84 6.39
CA GLN A 65 9.47 -11.77 7.09
C GLN A 65 8.65 -12.83 7.84
N ASP A 66 7.55 -12.39 8.44
CA ASP A 66 6.59 -13.20 9.19
C ASP A 66 5.21 -12.52 9.14
N ASP A 67 4.23 -13.03 9.86
CA ASP A 67 2.86 -12.52 9.86
C ASP A 67 2.69 -11.08 10.37
N THR A 68 3.70 -10.50 11.00
CA THR A 68 3.63 -9.20 11.69
C THR A 68 4.73 -8.23 11.30
N ASN A 69 5.74 -8.68 10.56
CA ASN A 69 6.90 -7.89 10.22
C ASN A 69 7.20 -7.93 8.72
N TYR A 70 7.54 -6.78 8.16
CA TYR A 70 8.13 -6.69 6.83
C TYR A 70 9.52 -7.31 6.79
N GLN A 71 9.89 -7.89 5.65
CA GLN A 71 11.26 -8.32 5.38
C GLN A 71 12.16 -7.10 5.28
N MET A 72 13.09 -6.99 6.20
CA MET A 72 14.11 -5.94 6.15
C MET A 72 15.35 -6.43 5.40
N PHE A 73 15.88 -5.57 4.53
CA PHE A 73 17.11 -5.83 3.79
C PHE A 73 18.22 -4.94 4.28
N LYS A 74 19.35 -5.54 4.61
CA LYS A 74 20.56 -4.81 4.94
C LYS A 74 21.30 -4.47 3.65
N LEU A 75 21.30 -3.21 3.28
CA LEU A 75 22.02 -2.72 2.10
C LEU A 75 23.47 -2.38 2.49
N ALA A 76 24.36 -3.37 2.44
CA ALA A 76 25.78 -3.22 2.75
C ALA A 76 26.63 -3.50 1.50
N PRO A 77 27.88 -2.99 1.44
CA PRO A 77 28.72 -3.08 0.24
C PRO A 77 29.05 -4.50 -0.24
N ASP A 78 28.91 -5.49 0.64
CA ASP A 78 29.18 -6.92 0.40
C ASP A 78 27.90 -7.74 0.16
N MET A 79 26.76 -7.07 0.06
CA MET A 79 25.48 -7.73 -0.20
C MET A 79 25.10 -7.64 -1.67
N GLU A 80 24.50 -8.71 -2.17
CA GLU A 80 23.95 -8.78 -3.53
C GLU A 80 22.46 -9.13 -3.46
N PHE A 81 21.67 -8.44 -4.28
CA PHE A 81 20.26 -8.74 -4.49
C PHE A 81 20.03 -9.03 -5.98
N THR A 82 19.66 -10.27 -6.30
CA THR A 82 19.47 -10.73 -7.68
C THR A 82 18.03 -11.13 -7.91
N PHE A 83 17.48 -10.73 -9.04
CA PHE A 83 16.11 -11.05 -9.44
C PHE A 83 15.97 -11.11 -10.95
N ASP A 84 14.97 -11.84 -11.41
CA ASP A 84 14.54 -11.86 -12.81
C ASP A 84 13.18 -11.16 -12.93
N VAL A 85 13.00 -10.38 -13.99
CA VAL A 85 11.77 -9.64 -14.27
C VAL A 85 11.15 -10.07 -15.59
N ASP A 86 9.86 -10.40 -15.56
CA ASP A 86 9.07 -10.65 -16.77
C ASP A 86 7.97 -9.59 -16.91
N LEU A 87 8.19 -8.60 -17.74
CA LEU A 87 7.23 -7.56 -18.12
C LEU A 87 6.65 -7.77 -19.53
N SER A 88 6.79 -8.96 -20.11
CA SER A 88 6.39 -9.25 -21.49
C SER A 88 4.91 -8.99 -21.78
N LYS A 89 4.06 -8.96 -20.74
CA LYS A 89 2.63 -8.69 -20.83
C LYS A 89 2.21 -7.33 -20.31
N LEU A 90 3.16 -6.49 -19.89
CA LEU A 90 2.88 -5.15 -19.42
C LEU A 90 3.01 -4.16 -20.61
N PRO A 91 1.94 -3.46 -21.01
CA PRO A 91 2.00 -2.48 -22.10
C PRO A 91 2.95 -1.31 -21.79
N CYS A 92 3.41 -0.63 -22.84
CA CYS A 92 4.22 0.57 -22.70
C CYS A 92 3.48 1.68 -21.93
N GLY A 93 4.23 2.47 -21.16
CA GLY A 93 3.70 3.56 -20.36
C GLY A 93 3.12 3.16 -19.01
N LEU A 94 3.26 1.87 -18.63
CA LEU A 94 2.86 1.37 -17.32
C LEU A 94 4.10 1.08 -16.47
N ASN A 95 3.98 1.36 -15.18
CA ASN A 95 5.05 1.14 -14.23
C ASN A 95 4.99 -0.28 -13.64
N GLY A 96 6.02 -1.09 -13.92
CA GLY A 96 6.27 -2.35 -13.25
C GLY A 96 7.57 -2.23 -12.46
N ALA A 97 7.51 -1.92 -11.18
CA ALA A 97 8.66 -1.52 -10.39
C ALA A 97 8.99 -2.52 -9.28
N LEU A 98 10.29 -2.67 -9.02
CA LEU A 98 10.84 -3.29 -7.82
C LEU A 98 11.79 -2.28 -7.16
N TYR A 99 11.51 -1.92 -5.93
CA TYR A 99 12.22 -0.87 -5.23
C TYR A 99 12.25 -1.10 -3.71
N PHE A 100 13.19 -0.47 -3.02
CA PHE A 100 13.30 -0.46 -1.57
C PHE A 100 12.84 0.87 -1.00
N VAL A 101 12.15 0.81 0.13
CA VAL A 101 11.72 1.99 0.89
C VAL A 101 12.01 1.80 2.38
N SER A 102 12.30 2.90 3.09
CA SER A 102 12.63 2.89 4.51
C SER A 102 11.37 2.82 5.39
N MET A 103 10.62 1.72 5.30
CA MET A 103 9.46 1.47 6.15
C MET A 103 9.89 0.90 7.51
N ASP A 104 9.10 1.22 8.57
CA ASP A 104 9.26 0.57 9.87
C ASP A 104 8.89 -0.92 9.76
N GLN A 105 9.71 -1.80 10.33
CA GLN A 105 9.56 -3.27 10.20
C GLN A 105 8.18 -3.78 10.61
N ASP A 106 7.60 -3.23 11.67
CA ASP A 106 6.29 -3.61 12.19
C ASP A 106 5.12 -2.80 11.58
N GLY A 107 5.38 -2.07 10.50
CA GLY A 107 4.40 -1.17 9.88
C GLY A 107 4.11 0.08 10.69
N GLY A 108 4.96 0.41 11.67
CA GLY A 108 4.87 1.61 12.50
C GLY A 108 4.12 1.43 13.83
N MET A 109 3.75 0.21 14.22
CA MET A 109 2.98 -0.02 15.46
C MET A 109 3.71 0.43 16.73
N LYS A 110 5.03 0.24 16.81
CA LYS A 110 5.82 0.70 17.97
C LYS A 110 6.00 2.20 18.02
N LYS A 111 6.01 2.84 16.86
CA LYS A 111 6.27 4.28 16.72
C LYS A 111 5.00 5.11 16.85
N TYR A 112 3.88 4.61 16.36
CA TYR A 112 2.60 5.30 16.30
C TYR A 112 1.55 4.57 17.13
N SER A 113 1.23 5.10 18.29
CA SER A 113 0.36 4.43 19.28
C SER A 113 -1.07 4.20 18.81
N GLY A 114 -1.54 4.99 17.85
CA GLY A 114 -2.85 4.83 17.21
C GLY A 114 -2.89 3.73 16.15
N ASN A 115 -1.73 3.26 15.68
CA ASN A 115 -1.65 2.19 14.68
C ASN A 115 -1.92 0.83 15.32
N LYS A 116 -3.05 0.22 14.98
CA LYS A 116 -3.49 -1.09 15.48
C LYS A 116 -3.41 -2.18 14.42
N ALA A 117 -3.03 -1.84 13.20
CA ALA A 117 -3.03 -2.74 12.05
C ALA A 117 -1.63 -3.31 11.73
N GLY A 118 -0.61 -2.46 11.68
CA GLY A 118 0.77 -2.86 11.45
C GLY A 118 1.08 -3.43 10.08
N ALA A 119 2.23 -4.07 9.96
CA ALA A 119 2.71 -4.67 8.72
C ALA A 119 1.76 -5.74 8.17
N LYS A 120 1.09 -6.50 9.04
CA LYS A 120 0.09 -7.50 8.64
C LYS A 120 -0.98 -6.94 7.70
N TYR A 121 -1.34 -5.68 7.85
CA TYR A 121 -2.35 -4.99 7.03
C TYR A 121 -1.74 -3.92 6.13
N GLY A 122 -0.42 -3.92 5.92
CA GLY A 122 0.25 -3.05 4.96
C GLY A 122 0.39 -1.59 5.40
N THR A 123 0.34 -1.28 6.70
CA THR A 123 0.51 0.10 7.18
C THR A 123 1.94 0.58 7.12
N GLY A 124 2.12 1.89 7.17
CA GLY A 124 3.43 2.53 7.25
C GLY A 124 4.13 2.69 5.91
N TYR A 125 3.44 2.53 4.79
CA TYR A 125 4.05 2.81 3.48
C TYR A 125 4.48 4.27 3.37
N CYS A 126 5.65 4.47 2.83
CA CYS A 126 6.22 5.76 2.47
C CYS A 126 7.15 5.58 1.27
N ASP A 127 7.41 6.65 0.55
CA ASP A 127 8.41 6.70 -0.52
C ASP A 127 8.94 8.13 -0.72
N ALA A 128 9.86 8.33 -1.66
CA ALA A 128 10.47 9.63 -1.94
C ALA A 128 9.50 10.62 -2.60
N GLN A 129 8.38 10.14 -3.15
CA GLN A 129 7.36 10.98 -3.79
C GLN A 129 6.33 11.50 -2.77
N CYS A 130 6.40 11.06 -1.51
CA CYS A 130 5.48 11.47 -0.45
C CYS A 130 4.01 11.25 -0.82
N PRO A 131 3.57 10.01 -1.09
CA PRO A 131 2.25 9.73 -1.64
C PRO A 131 1.14 10.24 -0.74
N ARG A 132 0.19 10.94 -1.34
CA ARG A 132 -0.97 11.58 -0.69
C ARG A 132 -2.29 10.85 -0.96
N ASP A 133 -2.25 9.76 -1.70
CA ASP A 133 -3.39 8.90 -2.02
C ASP A 133 -3.62 7.79 -0.96
N LEU A 134 -2.71 7.68 0.01
CA LEU A 134 -2.85 6.77 1.13
C LEU A 134 -4.05 7.16 1.99
N LYS A 135 -4.93 6.21 2.27
CA LYS A 135 -6.13 6.40 3.10
C LYS A 135 -5.77 6.58 4.57
N PHE A 136 -4.73 5.90 5.04
CA PHE A 136 -4.23 6.05 6.41
C PHE A 136 -2.74 6.36 6.39
N ILE A 137 -2.37 7.40 7.12
CA ILE A 137 -0.97 7.81 7.28
C ILE A 137 -0.43 7.17 8.55
N ASN A 138 0.65 6.40 8.40
CA ASN A 138 1.31 5.66 9.48
C ASN A 138 0.39 4.67 10.22
N GLY A 139 -0.79 4.34 9.67
CA GLY A 139 -1.82 3.57 10.37
C GLY A 139 -2.43 4.30 11.58
N GLU A 140 -2.11 5.56 11.82
CA GLU A 140 -2.48 6.33 13.02
C GLU A 140 -3.59 7.33 12.77
N GLN A 141 -3.65 7.91 11.59
CA GLN A 141 -4.69 8.88 11.21
C GLN A 141 -5.22 8.61 9.82
N GLY A 142 -6.51 8.87 9.62
CA GLY A 142 -7.11 8.89 8.28
C GLY A 142 -6.65 10.13 7.51
N ASN A 143 -6.64 10.03 6.18
CA ASN A 143 -6.33 11.15 5.30
C ASN A 143 -7.65 11.76 4.78
N VAL A 144 -8.50 12.20 5.70
CA VAL A 144 -9.88 12.64 5.46
C VAL A 144 -9.96 14.14 5.18
N GLU A 145 -9.32 14.93 6.06
CA GLU A 145 -9.32 16.38 5.96
C GLU A 145 -8.57 16.83 4.72
N GLY A 146 -9.23 17.62 3.88
CA GLY A 146 -8.68 18.05 2.60
C GLY A 146 -8.64 16.96 1.51
N TRP A 147 -9.33 15.85 1.72
CA TRP A 147 -9.45 14.80 0.69
C TRP A 147 -10.18 15.31 -0.54
N THR A 148 -9.60 15.09 -1.70
CA THR A 148 -10.19 15.39 -3.00
C THR A 148 -10.31 14.10 -3.79
N ALA A 149 -11.54 13.69 -4.06
CA ALA A 149 -11.83 12.54 -4.91
C ALA A 149 -11.36 12.77 -6.34
N SER A 150 -10.83 11.74 -6.98
CA SER A 150 -10.42 11.81 -8.38
C SER A 150 -11.64 11.96 -9.29
N SER A 151 -11.54 12.83 -10.28
CA SER A 151 -12.57 12.96 -11.33
C SER A 151 -12.47 11.86 -12.39
N ASN A 152 -11.34 11.18 -12.48
CA ASN A 152 -11.04 10.21 -13.54
C ASN A 152 -11.03 8.76 -13.05
N ASP A 153 -10.96 8.55 -11.73
CA ASP A 153 -10.92 7.23 -11.11
C ASP A 153 -11.91 7.18 -9.95
N PRO A 154 -12.95 6.36 -10.04
CA PRO A 154 -13.98 6.26 -9.00
C PRO A 154 -13.49 5.59 -7.71
N ASN A 155 -12.24 5.15 -7.66
CA ASN A 155 -11.64 4.50 -6.49
C ASN A 155 -10.45 5.28 -5.89
N ALA A 156 -10.03 6.37 -6.52
CA ALA A 156 -8.85 7.12 -6.14
C ALA A 156 -9.18 8.54 -5.66
N GLY A 157 -8.23 9.12 -4.96
CA GLY A 157 -8.26 10.51 -4.50
C GLY A 157 -6.93 10.86 -3.85
N VAL A 158 -6.79 12.12 -3.45
CA VAL A 158 -5.61 12.61 -2.74
C VAL A 158 -6.02 13.39 -1.50
N GLY A 159 -5.32 13.15 -0.41
CA GLY A 159 -5.50 13.85 0.85
C GLY A 159 -4.52 15.01 1.03
N GLN A 160 -4.59 15.64 2.19
CA GLN A 160 -3.68 16.71 2.56
C GLN A 160 -2.32 16.19 3.01
N PHE A 161 -2.26 14.98 3.56
CA PHE A 161 -1.06 14.40 4.15
C PHE A 161 -0.41 13.38 3.22
N GLY A 162 0.92 13.45 3.13
CA GLY A 162 1.76 12.49 2.42
C GLY A 162 2.71 11.78 3.36
N SER A 163 3.27 10.66 2.94
CA SER A 163 4.19 9.85 3.72
C SER A 163 5.52 9.71 2.99
N CYS A 164 6.55 10.41 3.49
CA CYS A 164 7.86 10.51 2.85
C CYS A 164 8.88 9.62 3.54
N CYS A 165 9.70 8.91 2.79
CA CYS A 165 10.92 8.27 3.28
C CYS A 165 11.91 8.03 2.15
N ALA A 166 13.11 7.56 2.50
CA ALA A 166 14.12 7.20 1.51
C ALA A 166 13.64 6.03 0.64
N GLU A 167 13.92 6.13 -0.64
CA GLU A 167 13.58 5.16 -1.67
C GLU A 167 14.81 4.86 -2.54
N MET A 168 14.92 3.62 -2.97
CA MET A 168 15.92 3.18 -3.92
C MET A 168 15.27 2.31 -4.99
N ASP A 169 15.06 2.86 -6.15
CA ASP A 169 14.54 2.14 -7.32
C ASP A 169 15.66 1.30 -7.93
N ILE A 170 15.40 -0.01 -8.06
CA ILE A 170 16.35 -0.94 -8.66
C ILE A 170 15.84 -1.53 -9.97
N TRP A 171 14.56 -1.30 -10.27
CA TRP A 171 13.93 -1.63 -11.54
C TRP A 171 12.72 -0.72 -11.79
#